data_682df8c1570ef06831a4afab7de1ef35
#
_entry.id   682df8c1570ef06831a4afab7de1ef35
#
_cell.length_a   1.000
_cell.length_b   1.000
_cell.length_c   1.000
_cell.angle_alpha   90.00
_cell.angle_beta   90.00
_cell.angle_gamma   90.00
#
_symmetry.space_group_name_H-M   'P 1'
#
loop_
_entity.id
_entity.type
_entity.pdbx_description
1 polymer ?
#
loop_
_entity_poly.entity_id
_entity_poly.type
_entity_poly.pdbx_seq_one_letter_code
_entity_poly.pdbx_strand_id
1 'polypeptide(L)'
;MAREVGLEKPYNHTCDSYSFAIMLWEMIAMRPPFEVYGMKSLRTKVWEGGKRPGIPEDWPVSMKLCLKRSWDEDLHRRGSMKDIAGMLRKECVRCRGGDDAGLEHNRRRSTFVFRPKNDKARLTRSAH
;
A
#
# COMPACT_ATOMS: atom_id res chain seq x y z
N MET A 1 8.90 9.08 0.49
CA MET A 1 9.58 9.96 -0.50
C MET A 1 9.69 9.21 -1.82
N ALA A 2 9.35 9.87 -2.92
CA ALA A 2 9.41 9.29 -4.26
C ALA A 2 10.87 9.11 -4.71
N ARG A 3 11.09 8.14 -5.61
CA ARG A 3 12.42 7.76 -6.13
C ARG A 3 13.17 8.94 -6.75
N GLU A 4 12.50 9.66 -7.62
CA GLU A 4 13.07 10.82 -8.33
C GLU A 4 13.50 11.92 -7.37
N VAL A 5 12.76 12.14 -6.28
CA VAL A 5 13.11 13.09 -5.24
C VAL A 5 14.32 12.60 -4.43
N GLY A 6 14.34 11.30 -4.09
CA GLY A 6 15.47 10.71 -3.35
C GLY A 6 16.77 10.61 -4.16
N LEU A 7 16.69 10.64 -5.49
CA LEU A 7 17.82 10.63 -6.43
C LEU A 7 18.14 12.02 -7.01
N GLU A 8 17.48 13.09 -6.50
CA GLU A 8 17.69 14.46 -6.96
C GLU A 8 17.46 14.65 -8.48
N LYS A 9 16.52 13.86 -9.03
CA LYS A 9 16.13 13.94 -10.44
C LYS A 9 14.97 14.92 -10.63
N PRO A 10 14.76 15.45 -11.84
CA PRO A 10 13.57 16.23 -12.13
C PRO A 10 12.29 15.47 -11.75
N TYR A 11 11.38 16.15 -11.09
CA TYR A 11 10.12 15.57 -10.59
C TYR A 11 8.94 16.51 -10.87
N ASN A 12 7.75 15.97 -10.80
CA ASN A 12 6.50 16.69 -10.95
C ASN A 12 5.54 16.34 -9.80
N HIS A 13 4.32 16.86 -9.83
CA HIS A 13 3.29 16.63 -8.81
C HIS A 13 2.95 15.16 -8.58
N THR A 14 3.34 14.22 -9.45
CA THR A 14 3.06 12.79 -9.25
C THR A 14 3.96 12.15 -8.19
N CYS A 15 4.97 12.87 -7.67
CA CYS A 15 5.72 12.44 -6.50
C CYS A 15 4.83 12.35 -5.24
N ASP A 16 3.79 13.19 -5.16
CA ASP A 16 2.80 13.13 -4.09
C ASP A 16 1.95 11.87 -4.18
N SER A 17 1.59 11.47 -5.41
CA SER A 17 0.88 10.21 -5.67
C SER A 17 1.66 8.99 -5.18
N TYR A 18 2.97 8.99 -5.41
CA TYR A 18 3.87 7.95 -4.91
C TYR A 18 3.90 7.92 -3.38
N SER A 19 4.12 9.07 -2.76
CA SER A 19 4.20 9.19 -1.30
C SER A 19 2.88 8.80 -0.64
N PHE A 20 1.76 9.21 -1.22
CA PHE A 20 0.43 8.80 -0.79
C PHE A 20 0.23 7.28 -0.87
N ALA A 21 0.66 6.64 -1.96
CA ALA A 21 0.54 5.19 -2.11
C ALA A 21 1.32 4.41 -1.05
N ILE A 22 2.53 4.87 -0.71
CA ILE A 22 3.32 4.26 0.38
C ILE A 22 2.62 4.41 1.71
N MET A 23 2.09 5.61 2.02
CA MET A 23 1.31 5.87 3.23
C MET A 23 0.03 5.02 3.28
N LEU A 24 -0.70 4.92 2.17
CA LEU A 24 -1.92 4.12 2.08
C LEU A 24 -1.62 2.64 2.33
N TRP A 25 -0.52 2.13 1.75
CA TRP A 25 -0.08 0.76 1.98
C TRP A 25 0.24 0.53 3.47
N GLU A 26 0.97 1.46 4.11
CA GLU A 26 1.32 1.38 5.54
C GLU A 26 0.07 1.34 6.42
N MET A 27 -0.91 2.22 6.15
CA MET A 27 -2.17 2.25 6.89
C MET A 27 -2.95 0.93 6.78
N ILE A 28 -3.01 0.33 5.59
CA ILE A 28 -3.76 -0.91 5.38
C ILE A 28 -2.98 -2.11 5.90
N ALA A 29 -1.68 -2.14 5.69
CA ALA A 29 -0.82 -3.23 6.16
C ALA A 29 -0.57 -3.20 7.68
N MET A 30 -0.84 -2.05 8.32
CA MET A 30 -0.59 -1.80 9.75
C MET A 30 0.85 -2.13 10.17
N ARG A 31 1.79 -1.86 9.31
CA ARG A 31 3.23 -2.06 9.55
C ARG A 31 4.03 -1.11 8.66
N PRO A 32 5.20 -0.65 9.11
CA PRO A 32 6.04 0.23 8.31
C PRO A 32 6.49 -0.43 7.01
N PRO A 33 6.44 0.29 5.86
CA PRO A 33 7.08 -0.19 4.64
C PRO A 33 8.59 -0.20 4.84
N PHE A 34 9.24 -1.24 4.33
CA PHE A 34 10.71 -1.34 4.36
C PHE A 34 11.34 -1.34 5.77
N GLU A 35 10.63 -1.83 6.79
CA GLU A 35 11.04 -1.86 8.20
C GLU A 35 12.48 -2.37 8.42
N VAL A 36 12.91 -3.34 7.62
CA VAL A 36 14.24 -3.97 7.74
C VAL A 36 15.35 -3.21 7.00
N TYR A 37 15.05 -2.07 6.36
CA TYR A 37 16.02 -1.36 5.54
C TYR A 37 16.57 -0.12 6.25
N GLY A 38 17.89 -0.07 6.45
CA GLY A 38 18.59 1.17 6.77
C GLY A 38 18.68 2.11 5.55
N MET A 39 19.12 3.35 5.77
CA MET A 39 19.17 4.40 4.72
C MET A 39 19.91 3.98 3.45
N LYS A 40 21.05 3.29 3.58
CA LYS A 40 21.81 2.78 2.41
C LYS A 40 21.00 1.77 1.60
N SER A 41 20.31 0.83 2.29
CA SER A 41 19.48 -0.17 1.64
C SER A 41 18.21 0.44 1.02
N LEU A 42 17.65 1.49 1.62
CA LEU A 42 16.54 2.24 1.02
C LEU A 42 16.98 2.87 -0.30
N ARG A 43 18.14 3.53 -0.32
CA ARG A 43 18.66 4.13 -1.55
C ARG A 43 18.84 3.08 -2.65
N THR A 44 19.63 2.04 -2.39
CA THR A 44 20.00 1.04 -3.40
C THR A 44 18.83 0.17 -3.85
N LYS A 45 17.98 -0.27 -2.93
CA LYS A 45 16.89 -1.23 -3.24
C LYS A 45 15.61 -0.53 -3.68
N VAL A 46 15.24 0.57 -3.04
CA VAL A 46 13.95 1.24 -3.28
C VAL A 46 14.09 2.31 -4.34
N TRP A 47 15.03 3.24 -4.20
CA TRP A 47 15.16 4.35 -5.15
C TRP A 47 15.90 3.95 -6.43
N GLU A 48 17.00 3.23 -6.35
CA GLU A 48 17.74 2.78 -7.52
C GLU A 48 17.16 1.48 -8.10
N GLY A 49 16.85 0.51 -7.25
CA GLY A 49 16.37 -0.82 -7.64
C GLY A 49 14.85 -0.94 -7.81
N GLY A 50 14.09 0.13 -7.60
CA GLY A 50 12.64 0.13 -7.86
C GLY A 50 11.80 -0.77 -6.95
N LYS A 51 12.35 -1.26 -5.83
CA LYS A 51 11.61 -2.17 -4.94
C LYS A 51 10.41 -1.47 -4.30
N ARG A 52 9.29 -2.18 -4.23
CA ARG A 52 8.04 -1.74 -3.61
C ARG A 52 7.64 -2.67 -2.47
N PRO A 53 6.82 -2.18 -1.52
CA PRO A 53 6.25 -3.05 -0.51
C PRO A 53 5.42 -4.16 -1.16
N GLY A 54 5.50 -5.38 -0.61
CA GLY A 54 4.69 -6.50 -1.10
C GLY A 54 3.21 -6.26 -0.84
N ILE A 55 2.38 -6.45 -1.85
CA ILE A 55 0.92 -6.34 -1.71
C ILE A 55 0.37 -7.75 -1.46
N PRO A 56 -0.32 -8.00 -0.34
CA PRO A 56 -0.94 -9.29 -0.06
C PRO A 56 -1.97 -9.68 -1.14
N GLU A 57 -2.07 -10.97 -1.42
CA GLU A 57 -2.97 -11.47 -2.47
C GLU A 57 -4.45 -11.33 -2.12
N ASP A 58 -4.77 -11.33 -0.85
CA ASP A 58 -6.13 -11.19 -0.31
C ASP A 58 -6.67 -9.76 -0.37
N TRP A 59 -5.84 -8.78 -0.72
CA TRP A 59 -6.31 -7.41 -0.86
C TRP A 59 -7.20 -7.23 -2.10
N PRO A 60 -8.21 -6.34 -2.05
CA PRO A 60 -9.10 -6.06 -3.18
C PRO A 60 -8.32 -5.70 -4.45
N VAL A 61 -8.78 -6.19 -5.60
CA VAL A 61 -8.13 -5.95 -6.90
C VAL A 61 -8.01 -4.45 -7.21
N SER A 62 -9.05 -3.68 -6.91
CA SER A 62 -9.08 -2.23 -7.06
C SER A 62 -7.99 -1.53 -6.24
N MET A 63 -7.78 -1.99 -5.01
CA MET A 63 -6.72 -1.46 -4.15
C MET A 63 -5.33 -1.80 -4.68
N LYS A 64 -5.12 -3.05 -5.12
CA LYS A 64 -3.85 -3.46 -5.76
C LYS A 64 -3.52 -2.62 -6.99
N LEU A 65 -4.52 -2.38 -7.83
CA LEU A 65 -4.35 -1.54 -9.04
C LEU A 65 -4.07 -0.08 -8.68
N CYS A 66 -4.79 0.45 -7.67
CA CYS A 66 -4.56 1.81 -7.18
C CYS A 66 -3.11 1.99 -6.72
N LEU A 67 -2.60 1.10 -5.87
CA LEU A 67 -1.23 1.15 -5.39
C LEU A 67 -0.22 1.03 -6.53
N LYS A 68 -0.35 0.00 -7.38
CA LYS A 68 0.58 -0.23 -8.50
C LYS A 68 0.67 0.97 -9.42
N ARG A 69 -0.47 1.59 -9.75
CA ARG A 69 -0.52 2.77 -10.61
C ARG A 69 0.05 4.02 -9.93
N SER A 70 -0.11 4.15 -8.63
CA SER A 70 0.33 5.34 -7.89
C SER A 70 1.83 5.38 -7.65
N TRP A 71 2.51 4.23 -7.55
CA TRP A 71 3.94 4.14 -7.36
C TRP A 71 4.71 3.59 -8.56
N ASP A 72 4.13 3.70 -9.76
CA ASP A 72 4.82 3.33 -11.01
C ASP A 72 6.16 4.08 -11.11
N GLU A 73 7.15 3.45 -11.70
CA GLU A 73 8.46 4.08 -11.92
C GLU A 73 8.41 5.15 -13.01
N ASP A 74 7.55 4.94 -14.00
CA ASP A 74 7.31 5.90 -15.07
C ASP A 74 6.35 6.98 -14.59
N LEU A 75 6.85 8.22 -14.53
CA LEU A 75 6.07 9.39 -14.10
C LEU A 75 4.84 9.63 -15.00
N HIS A 76 4.90 9.25 -16.28
CA HIS A 76 3.78 9.40 -17.23
C HIS A 76 2.68 8.36 -17.02
N ARG A 77 3.04 7.19 -16.49
CA ARG A 77 2.08 6.13 -16.15
C ARG A 77 1.51 6.27 -14.75
N ARG A 78 2.19 7.04 -13.91
CA ARG A 78 1.76 7.27 -12.55
C ARG A 78 0.48 8.09 -12.53
N GLY A 79 -0.55 7.58 -11.87
CA GLY A 79 -1.83 8.26 -11.70
C GLY A 79 -1.69 9.58 -10.92
N SER A 80 -2.47 10.58 -11.30
CA SER A 80 -2.58 11.81 -10.53
C SER A 80 -3.33 11.58 -9.22
N MET A 81 -3.22 12.50 -8.25
CA MET A 81 -4.03 12.43 -7.02
C MET A 81 -5.53 12.44 -7.30
N LYS A 82 -5.97 13.09 -8.38
CA LYS A 82 -7.37 13.06 -8.83
C LYS A 82 -7.81 11.67 -9.26
N ASP A 83 -6.97 10.96 -10.01
CA ASP A 83 -7.24 9.59 -10.45
C ASP A 83 -7.32 8.64 -9.25
N ILE A 84 -6.37 8.75 -8.32
CA ILE A 84 -6.32 7.96 -7.08
C ILE A 84 -7.57 8.20 -6.24
N ALA A 85 -7.95 9.45 -6.02
CA ALA A 85 -9.16 9.81 -5.30
C ALA A 85 -10.42 9.24 -5.96
N GLY A 86 -10.48 9.26 -7.31
CA GLY A 86 -11.57 8.64 -8.08
C GLY A 86 -11.65 7.13 -7.88
N MET A 87 -10.51 6.44 -7.88
CA MET A 87 -10.46 5.00 -7.63
C MET A 87 -10.92 4.64 -6.22
N LEU A 88 -10.43 5.36 -5.21
CA LEU A 88 -10.80 5.14 -3.81
C LEU A 88 -12.28 5.44 -3.54
N ARG A 89 -12.84 6.51 -4.14
CA ARG A 89 -14.27 6.81 -4.03
C ARG A 89 -15.15 5.69 -4.58
N LYS A 90 -14.79 5.12 -5.73
CA LYS A 90 -15.51 3.98 -6.32
C LYS A 90 -15.48 2.78 -5.38
N GLU A 91 -14.35 2.52 -4.76
CA GLU A 91 -14.22 1.43 -3.79
C GLU A 91 -15.06 1.68 -2.53
N CYS A 92 -15.06 2.89 -1.99
CA CYS A 92 -15.92 3.25 -0.85
C CYS A 92 -17.40 3.09 -1.16
N VAL A 93 -17.85 3.50 -2.36
CA VAL A 93 -19.24 3.31 -2.80
C VAL A 93 -19.58 1.83 -2.92
N ARG A 94 -18.68 1.04 -3.47
CA ARG A 94 -18.86 -0.42 -3.57
C ARG A 94 -19.00 -1.08 -2.21
N CYS A 95 -18.19 -0.67 -1.23
CA CYS A 95 -18.29 -1.18 0.14
C CYS A 95 -19.59 -0.76 0.84
N ARG A 96 -20.11 0.45 0.55
CA ARG A 96 -21.38 0.94 1.13
C ARG A 96 -22.62 0.38 0.45
N GLY A 97 -22.58 0.20 -0.87
CA GLY A 97 -23.74 -0.32 -1.65
C GLY A 97 -23.96 -1.83 -1.50
N GLY A 98 -23.07 -2.54 -0.79
CA GLY A 98 -23.24 -3.95 -0.45
C GLY A 98 -24.24 -4.21 0.69
N ASP A 99 -24.73 -3.17 1.37
CA ASP A 99 -25.56 -3.33 2.56
C ASP A 99 -27.06 -3.47 2.26
N ASP A 100 -27.52 -3.19 1.02
CA ASP A 100 -28.95 -3.17 0.70
C ASP A 100 -29.45 -4.20 -0.34
N ALA A 101 -28.59 -5.02 -0.92
CA ALA A 101 -29.04 -6.04 -1.87
C ALA A 101 -28.23 -7.32 -1.77
N GLY A 102 -28.56 -8.20 -0.85
CA GLY A 102 -28.05 -9.58 -0.87
C GLY A 102 -27.26 -10.00 0.35
N LEU A 103 -27.83 -9.88 1.52
CA LEU A 103 -27.26 -10.28 2.82
C LEU A 103 -27.01 -11.79 2.99
N GLU A 104 -27.28 -12.64 2.01
CA GLU A 104 -27.16 -14.08 2.21
C GLU A 104 -26.10 -14.81 1.37
N HIS A 105 -25.60 -14.26 0.27
CA HIS A 105 -24.72 -15.05 -0.60
C HIS A 105 -23.25 -14.61 -0.64
N ASN A 106 -22.85 -13.49 -0.04
CA ASN A 106 -21.46 -12.99 -0.15
C ASN A 106 -20.74 -12.79 1.19
N ARG A 107 -21.27 -13.29 2.29
CA ARG A 107 -20.57 -13.29 3.61
C ARG A 107 -19.27 -14.08 3.64
N ARG A 108 -18.98 -14.88 2.60
CA ARG A 108 -17.77 -15.73 2.57
C ARG A 108 -16.62 -15.18 1.72
N ARG A 109 -16.77 -14.04 1.05
CA ARG A 109 -15.75 -13.54 0.10
C ARG A 109 -15.23 -12.12 0.30
N SER A 110 -15.72 -11.35 1.25
CA SER A 110 -15.29 -9.97 1.43
C SER A 110 -15.31 -9.49 2.88
N THR A 111 -14.94 -10.33 3.80
CA THR A 111 -14.56 -9.84 5.12
C THR A 111 -13.06 -9.58 5.09
N PHE A 112 -12.69 -8.34 4.87
CA PHE A 112 -11.39 -7.83 5.28
C PHE A 112 -11.36 -7.94 6.82
N VAL A 113 -11.06 -9.12 7.31
CA VAL A 113 -10.85 -9.35 8.73
C VAL A 113 -9.43 -8.91 9.02
N PHE A 114 -9.29 -7.72 9.54
CA PHE A 114 -8.09 -7.28 10.22
C PHE A 114 -7.73 -8.31 11.30
N ARG A 115 -6.72 -9.11 11.05
CA ARG A 115 -6.09 -9.96 12.06
C ARG A 115 -4.75 -9.32 12.41
N PRO A 116 -4.62 -8.63 13.55
CA PRO A 116 -3.30 -8.27 14.04
C PRO A 116 -2.55 -9.57 14.34
N LYS A 117 -1.39 -9.76 13.73
CA LYS A 117 -0.47 -10.82 14.15
C LYS A 117 0.01 -10.46 15.54
N ASN A 118 -0.46 -11.22 16.51
CA ASN A 118 -0.02 -11.14 17.89
C ASN A 118 1.38 -11.77 17.97
N ASP A 119 2.43 -10.97 17.79
CA ASP A 119 3.80 -11.38 18.09
C ASP A 119 4.05 -11.39 19.61
N LYS A 120 3.27 -12.19 20.32
CA LYS A 120 3.60 -12.59 21.69
C LYS A 120 4.25 -13.97 21.68
N ALA A 121 5.41 -14.09 21.10
CA ALA A 121 6.23 -15.29 21.29
C ALA A 121 7.72 -14.97 21.09
N ARG A 122 8.27 -14.06 21.93
CA ARG A 122 9.73 -13.98 22.11
C ARG A 122 10.15 -13.27 23.39
N LEU A 123 9.63 -13.72 24.50
CA LEU A 123 10.17 -13.31 25.81
C LEU A 123 10.01 -14.46 26.83
N THR A 124 10.69 -15.56 26.60
CA THR A 124 11.09 -16.48 27.69
C THR A 124 12.23 -17.36 27.17
N ARG A 125 13.44 -16.92 27.35
CA ARG A 125 14.62 -17.75 27.59
C ARG A 125 15.83 -16.84 27.81
N SER A 126 15.99 -16.41 29.04
CA SER A 126 17.30 -16.24 29.66
C SER A 126 17.11 -16.10 31.16
N ALA A 127 17.11 -17.22 31.82
CA ALA A 127 17.45 -17.35 33.23
C ALA A 127 17.88 -18.81 33.44
N HIS A 128 19.18 -19.03 33.31
CA HIS A 128 19.96 -19.99 34.12
C HIS A 128 21.42 -19.79 33.76
#